data_d1daa8263ea2d2057f43a5495a0c11e5
#
_entry.id   d1daa8263ea2d2057f43a5495a0c11e5
#
_cell.length_a   1.000
_cell.length_b   1.000
_cell.length_c   1.000
_cell.angle_alpha   90.00
_cell.angle_beta   90.00
_cell.angle_gamma   90.00
#
_symmetry.space_group_name_H-M   'P 1'
#
loop_
_entity.id
_entity.type
_entity.pdbx_description
1 polymer ?
#
loop_
_entity_poly.entity_id
_entity_poly.type
_entity_poly.pdbx_seq_one_letter_code
_entity_poly.pdbx_strand_id
1 'polypeptide(L)'
;TSVFSYGAVTWADGTTGISGIVSASNSLICSNINSIGSNVIPLPNGNYRALSQGWNNGSIQNVGAVTWGSGTSGVKGLLSASNSLIGSTANDEIGKPSYVSILENGNYIVVSPYWDNGSKVDAGAVTWGNSATGVSGVISASNSLVGNTAYDRIGSGGASSLFNGNYVVASPRWDSGSRVDVGAATWINGAIGLTGYINQNNSLIGDIAGCQVATMIS
;
A
#
# COMPACT_ATOMS: atom_id res chain seq x y z
N THR A 1 17.31 8.57 29.66
CA THR A 1 16.58 9.56 28.83
C THR A 1 16.24 8.88 27.54
N SER A 2 14.97 8.49 27.37
CA SER A 2 14.47 7.93 26.12
C SER A 2 14.51 9.05 25.05
N VAL A 3 15.33 8.89 24.02
CA VAL A 3 15.32 9.77 22.86
C VAL A 3 14.12 9.38 22.02
N PHE A 4 13.09 10.22 22.03
CA PHE A 4 11.92 10.04 21.21
C PHE A 4 12.25 10.56 19.80
N SER A 5 12.14 9.70 18.79
CA SER A 5 12.33 10.07 17.39
C SER A 5 10.98 10.46 16.79
N TYR A 6 10.79 11.74 16.48
CA TYR A 6 9.68 12.21 15.67
C TYR A 6 10.15 12.22 14.21
N GLY A 7 9.53 11.42 13.35
CA GLY A 7 9.83 11.46 11.92
C GLY A 7 9.14 12.62 11.23
N ALA A 8 9.78 13.12 10.18
CA ALA A 8 9.18 14.08 9.25
C ALA A 8 9.67 13.81 7.82
N VAL A 9 8.82 14.10 6.84
CA VAL A 9 9.20 14.16 5.43
C VAL A 9 9.05 15.58 4.96
N THR A 10 10.19 16.22 4.65
CA THR A 10 10.26 17.62 4.21
C THR A 10 10.69 17.67 2.75
N TRP A 11 9.88 18.30 1.92
CA TRP A 11 10.25 18.61 0.55
C TRP A 11 10.99 19.96 0.52
N ALA A 12 12.03 20.06 -0.28
CA ALA A 12 12.76 21.29 -0.52
C ALA A 12 12.92 21.52 -2.02
N ASP A 13 12.78 22.76 -2.44
CA ASP A 13 13.12 23.19 -3.80
C ASP A 13 14.63 23.02 -4.02
N GLY A 14 15.02 22.38 -5.13
CA GLY A 14 16.41 22.07 -5.42
C GLY A 14 17.29 23.32 -5.71
N THR A 15 16.69 24.46 -5.96
CA THR A 15 17.40 25.74 -6.25
C THR A 15 17.43 26.66 -5.05
N THR A 16 16.38 26.72 -4.26
CA THR A 16 16.24 27.64 -3.13
C THR A 16 16.37 26.95 -1.76
N GLY A 17 16.24 25.62 -1.72
CA GLY A 17 16.23 24.86 -0.47
C GLY A 17 15.01 25.15 0.40
N ILE A 18 15.12 24.83 1.68
CA ILE A 18 14.14 25.14 2.71
C ILE A 18 14.87 25.40 4.03
N SER A 19 14.35 26.33 4.84
CA SER A 19 14.87 26.64 6.18
C SER A 19 13.73 26.83 7.17
N GLY A 20 14.04 26.78 8.45
CA GLY A 20 13.08 26.99 9.53
C GLY A 20 12.84 25.75 10.38
N ILE A 21 11.89 25.83 11.30
CA ILE A 21 11.51 24.75 12.19
C ILE A 21 10.55 23.80 11.47
N VAL A 22 10.83 22.49 11.52
CA VAL A 22 9.94 21.44 10.97
C VAL A 22 8.58 21.49 11.68
N SER A 23 7.53 21.60 10.89
CA SER A 23 6.14 21.71 11.36
C SER A 23 5.15 21.21 10.30
N ALA A 24 3.87 21.07 10.66
CA ALA A 24 2.81 20.71 9.72
C ALA A 24 2.64 21.73 8.56
N SER A 25 3.17 22.95 8.68
CA SER A 25 3.09 23.95 7.62
C SER A 25 4.12 23.76 6.50
N ASN A 26 5.21 23.02 6.75
CA ASN A 26 6.30 22.81 5.79
C ASN A 26 6.67 21.34 5.55
N SER A 27 6.15 20.41 6.35
CA SER A 27 6.53 19.00 6.32
C SER A 27 5.32 18.10 6.57
N LEU A 28 5.38 16.88 6.10
CA LEU A 28 4.54 15.79 6.61
C LEU A 28 5.11 15.39 7.97
N ILE A 29 4.31 15.41 9.00
CA ILE A 29 4.70 15.07 10.38
C ILE A 29 3.72 14.07 11.00
N CYS A 30 4.12 13.43 12.09
CA CYS A 30 3.23 12.60 12.93
C CYS A 30 2.89 13.30 14.25
N SER A 31 1.77 12.92 14.85
CA SER A 31 1.32 13.47 16.15
C SER A 31 1.96 12.76 17.35
N ASN A 32 2.57 11.59 17.14
CA ASN A 32 3.11 10.73 18.20
C ASN A 32 4.54 10.31 17.87
N ILE A 33 5.19 9.62 18.83
CA ILE A 33 6.51 9.00 18.68
C ILE A 33 6.41 7.88 17.64
N ASN A 34 6.62 8.21 16.39
CA ASN A 34 6.48 7.27 15.27
C ASN A 34 7.50 7.55 14.19
N SER A 35 7.96 6.50 13.55
CA SER A 35 8.79 6.60 12.37
C SER A 35 7.90 6.83 11.15
N ILE A 36 7.98 8.00 10.53
CA ILE A 36 7.36 8.28 9.21
C ILE A 36 8.44 8.52 8.18
N GLY A 37 8.14 8.19 6.91
CA GLY A 37 9.09 8.37 5.82
C GLY A 37 10.38 7.57 6.01
N SER A 38 10.29 6.38 6.62
CA SER A 38 11.44 5.49 6.78
C SER A 38 12.10 5.15 5.44
N ASN A 39 11.35 5.28 4.37
CA ASN A 39 11.81 5.17 3.00
C ASN A 39 11.07 6.17 2.11
N VAL A 40 11.81 6.97 1.34
CA VAL A 40 11.25 7.90 0.35
C VAL A 40 11.72 7.45 -1.03
N ILE A 41 10.77 7.10 -1.90
CA ILE A 41 11.04 6.51 -3.22
C ILE A 41 10.49 7.43 -4.30
N PRO A 42 11.34 7.92 -5.23
CA PRO A 42 10.90 8.74 -6.34
C PRO A 42 10.01 7.95 -7.31
N LEU A 43 9.13 8.67 -7.98
CA LEU A 43 8.34 8.21 -9.12
C LEU A 43 8.95 8.77 -10.42
N PRO A 44 8.78 8.08 -11.57
CA PRO A 44 9.38 8.51 -12.85
C PRO A 44 8.96 9.91 -13.32
N ASN A 45 7.80 10.40 -12.87
CA ASN A 45 7.27 11.72 -13.20
C ASN A 45 7.77 12.86 -12.27
N GLY A 46 8.76 12.58 -11.39
CA GLY A 46 9.32 13.54 -10.45
C GLY A 46 8.58 13.64 -9.10
N ASN A 47 7.41 13.03 -8.96
CA ASN A 47 6.72 12.88 -7.66
C ASN A 47 7.40 11.81 -6.81
N TYR A 48 6.93 11.56 -5.60
CA TYR A 48 7.53 10.57 -4.70
C TYR A 48 6.49 9.90 -3.79
N ARG A 49 6.90 8.81 -3.16
CA ARG A 49 6.14 8.12 -2.12
C ARG A 49 6.97 8.07 -0.85
N ALA A 50 6.38 8.41 0.29
CA ALA A 50 6.97 8.19 1.60
C ALA A 50 6.31 6.97 2.25
N LEU A 51 7.13 5.98 2.60
CA LEU A 51 6.68 4.73 3.21
C LEU A 51 6.87 4.84 4.72
N SER A 52 5.85 4.50 5.48
CA SER A 52 5.78 4.66 6.93
C SER A 52 5.21 3.39 7.58
N GLN A 53 5.85 2.23 7.34
CA GLN A 53 5.39 0.91 7.79
C GLN A 53 5.06 0.86 9.30
N GLY A 54 5.89 1.47 10.13
CA GLY A 54 5.72 1.49 11.59
C GLY A 54 4.88 2.65 12.11
N TRP A 55 4.13 3.36 11.25
CA TRP A 55 3.29 4.45 11.71
C TRP A 55 2.10 3.95 12.55
N ASN A 56 1.84 4.63 13.68
CA ASN A 56 0.71 4.34 14.56
C ASN A 56 -0.41 5.35 14.31
N ASN A 57 -1.63 4.89 14.23
CA ASN A 57 -2.81 5.76 14.18
C ASN A 57 -3.40 5.93 15.58
N GLY A 58 -3.01 6.97 16.29
CA GLY A 58 -3.36 7.16 17.69
C GLY A 58 -2.76 6.04 18.56
N SER A 59 -3.60 5.25 19.20
CA SER A 59 -3.20 4.10 20.02
C SER A 59 -3.02 2.80 19.25
N ILE A 60 -3.42 2.75 17.97
CA ILE A 60 -3.31 1.55 17.14
C ILE A 60 -1.88 1.50 16.58
N GLN A 61 -1.14 0.44 16.96
CA GLN A 61 0.27 0.31 16.63
C GLN A 61 0.50 -0.28 15.24
N ASN A 62 1.57 0.17 14.57
CA ASN A 62 2.06 -0.38 13.30
C ASN A 62 0.96 -0.48 12.21
N VAL A 63 0.05 0.46 12.16
CA VAL A 63 -0.99 0.52 11.13
C VAL A 63 -0.33 0.68 9.75
N GLY A 64 0.72 1.47 9.71
CA GLY A 64 1.45 1.77 8.50
C GLY A 64 0.74 2.73 7.55
N ALA A 65 1.53 3.35 6.67
CA ALA A 65 1.03 4.30 5.68
C ALA A 65 1.92 4.40 4.44
N VAL A 66 1.29 4.75 3.32
CA VAL A 66 1.96 5.20 2.09
C VAL A 66 1.43 6.59 1.74
N THR A 67 2.32 7.57 1.73
CA THR A 67 1.98 8.96 1.40
C THR A 67 2.57 9.33 0.05
N TRP A 68 1.74 9.80 -0.86
CA TRP A 68 2.20 10.42 -2.11
C TRP A 68 2.57 11.88 -1.86
N GLY A 69 3.66 12.34 -2.47
CA GLY A 69 4.10 13.73 -2.43
C GLY A 69 4.41 14.28 -3.81
N SER A 70 3.99 15.52 -4.05
CA SER A 70 4.34 16.27 -5.26
C SER A 70 5.83 16.58 -5.32
N GLY A 71 6.47 16.34 -6.44
CA GLY A 71 7.87 16.74 -6.69
C GLY A 71 8.09 18.25 -6.82
N THR A 72 7.02 19.04 -6.90
CA THR A 72 7.09 20.50 -7.04
C THR A 72 6.67 21.27 -5.78
N SER A 73 5.89 20.65 -4.88
CA SER A 73 5.35 21.31 -3.68
C SER A 73 5.44 20.48 -2.41
N GLY A 74 5.80 19.20 -2.55
CA GLY A 74 5.82 18.26 -1.43
C GLY A 74 4.43 17.87 -0.93
N VAL A 75 4.41 17.18 0.21
CA VAL A 75 3.24 16.91 1.03
C VAL A 75 3.46 17.49 2.42
N LYS A 76 2.42 18.04 3.03
CA LYS A 76 2.48 18.75 4.32
C LYS A 76 1.29 18.34 5.20
N GLY A 77 1.44 18.61 6.49
CA GLY A 77 0.39 18.37 7.48
C GLY A 77 0.63 17.14 8.34
N LEU A 78 -0.34 16.79 9.15
CA LEU A 78 -0.33 15.54 9.91
C LEU A 78 -0.65 14.36 8.99
N LEU A 79 0.12 13.27 9.10
CA LEU A 79 -0.17 12.02 8.42
C LEU A 79 -1.52 11.48 8.89
N SER A 80 -2.40 11.20 7.95
CA SER A 80 -3.76 10.70 8.18
C SER A 80 -4.37 10.12 6.90
N ALA A 81 -5.56 9.55 6.98
CA ALA A 81 -6.30 9.05 5.81
C ALA A 81 -6.62 10.14 4.76
N SER A 82 -6.54 11.44 5.10
CA SER A 82 -6.81 12.51 4.15
C SER A 82 -5.68 12.75 3.14
N ASN A 83 -4.45 12.36 3.48
CA ASN A 83 -3.25 12.56 2.65
C ASN A 83 -2.43 11.30 2.40
N SER A 84 -2.81 10.17 2.97
CA SER A 84 -2.08 8.91 2.91
C SER A 84 -3.02 7.71 2.79
N LEU A 85 -2.58 6.67 2.11
CA LEU A 85 -3.18 5.35 2.22
C LEU A 85 -2.76 4.75 3.56
N ILE A 86 -3.71 4.33 4.39
CA ILE A 86 -3.44 3.79 5.72
C ILE A 86 -4.17 2.47 5.96
N GLY A 87 -3.68 1.68 6.90
CA GLY A 87 -4.39 0.53 7.45
C GLY A 87 -5.50 0.93 8.42
N SER A 88 -6.10 -0.05 9.06
CA SER A 88 -7.21 0.10 10.00
C SER A 88 -6.98 -0.57 11.34
N THR A 89 -6.13 -1.58 11.39
CA THR A 89 -5.87 -2.42 12.58
C THR A 89 -4.38 -2.47 12.92
N ALA A 90 -4.08 -2.96 14.11
CA ALA A 90 -2.70 -3.06 14.57
C ALA A 90 -1.94 -4.10 13.74
N ASN A 91 -0.72 -3.75 13.33
CA ASN A 91 0.18 -4.57 12.52
C ASN A 91 -0.26 -4.84 11.07
N ASP A 92 -1.15 -4.02 10.52
CA ASP A 92 -1.43 -4.00 9.07
C ASP A 92 -0.16 -3.67 8.25
N GLU A 93 0.79 -2.95 8.84
CA GLU A 93 2.12 -2.64 8.29
C GLU A 93 2.10 -2.06 6.86
N ILE A 94 1.12 -1.22 6.54
CA ILE A 94 0.99 -0.63 5.21
C ILE A 94 2.26 0.15 4.85
N GLY A 95 2.76 -0.07 3.63
CA GLY A 95 3.96 0.61 3.16
C GLY A 95 5.27 -0.10 3.52
N LYS A 96 5.25 -1.40 3.76
CA LYS A 96 6.47 -2.21 3.84
C LYS A 96 7.20 -2.14 2.49
N PRO A 97 8.50 -1.73 2.46
CA PRO A 97 9.20 -1.43 1.21
C PRO A 97 9.20 -2.56 0.18
N SER A 98 9.32 -3.81 0.62
CA SER A 98 9.29 -5.00 -0.25
C SER A 98 7.94 -5.24 -0.95
N TYR A 99 6.88 -4.56 -0.51
CA TYR A 99 5.52 -4.71 -1.00
C TYR A 99 5.00 -3.49 -1.77
N VAL A 100 5.88 -2.53 -2.12
CA VAL A 100 5.50 -1.33 -2.87
C VAL A 100 6.34 -1.23 -4.13
N SER A 101 5.70 -1.36 -5.30
CA SER A 101 6.35 -1.43 -6.61
C SER A 101 5.88 -0.32 -7.55
N ILE A 102 6.72 0.01 -8.54
CA ILE A 102 6.37 0.91 -9.65
C ILE A 102 6.00 0.03 -10.86
N LEU A 103 4.95 0.41 -11.56
CA LEU A 103 4.53 -0.19 -12.83
C LEU A 103 5.27 0.46 -14.00
N GLU A 104 5.36 -0.22 -15.15
CA GLU A 104 6.02 0.29 -16.37
C GLU A 104 5.39 1.61 -16.88
N ASN A 105 4.12 1.86 -16.59
CA ASN A 105 3.46 3.13 -16.94
C ASN A 105 3.69 4.26 -15.90
N GLY A 106 4.55 4.02 -14.90
CA GLY A 106 4.89 4.98 -13.85
C GLY A 106 3.94 5.00 -12.65
N ASN A 107 2.75 4.41 -12.73
CA ASN A 107 1.87 4.22 -11.58
C ASN A 107 2.49 3.22 -10.59
N TYR A 108 1.88 3.03 -9.45
CA TYR A 108 2.43 2.14 -8.43
C TYR A 108 1.36 1.27 -7.77
N ILE A 109 1.80 0.23 -7.13
CA ILE A 109 0.96 -0.68 -6.34
C ILE A 109 1.51 -0.80 -4.93
N VAL A 110 0.60 -0.95 -3.98
CA VAL A 110 0.88 -1.24 -2.58
C VAL A 110 0.23 -2.58 -2.26
N VAL A 111 1.05 -3.59 -2.00
CA VAL A 111 0.60 -4.90 -1.56
C VAL A 111 0.61 -4.93 -0.04
N SER A 112 -0.46 -5.34 0.58
CA SER A 112 -0.65 -5.33 2.04
C SER A 112 -1.22 -6.68 2.50
N PRO A 113 -0.41 -7.77 2.49
CA PRO A 113 -0.94 -9.12 2.70
C PRO A 113 -1.39 -9.37 4.15
N TYR A 114 -0.97 -8.53 5.09
CA TYR A 114 -1.34 -8.63 6.51
C TYR A 114 -2.49 -7.69 6.90
N TRP A 115 -3.06 -6.94 5.94
CA TRP A 115 -4.18 -6.06 6.22
C TRP A 115 -5.43 -6.87 6.63
N ASP A 116 -6.10 -6.38 7.69
CA ASP A 116 -7.32 -6.99 8.22
C ASP A 116 -8.57 -6.39 7.58
N ASN A 117 -9.47 -7.23 7.11
CA ASN A 117 -10.79 -6.80 6.63
C ASN A 117 -11.82 -6.92 7.76
N GLY A 118 -11.87 -5.94 8.65
CA GLY A 118 -12.69 -5.97 9.84
C GLY A 118 -12.26 -7.10 10.78
N SER A 119 -13.09 -8.10 10.99
CA SER A 119 -12.76 -9.28 11.83
C SER A 119 -11.97 -10.37 11.09
N LYS A 120 -11.68 -10.19 9.82
CA LYS A 120 -10.94 -11.17 9.00
C LYS A 120 -9.46 -10.83 9.01
N VAL A 121 -8.73 -11.49 9.90
CA VAL A 121 -7.29 -11.31 10.11
C VAL A 121 -6.54 -11.67 8.83
N ASP A 122 -5.54 -10.87 8.47
CA ASP A 122 -4.66 -11.11 7.32
C ASP A 122 -5.45 -11.39 6.00
N ALA A 123 -6.59 -10.76 5.79
CA ALA A 123 -7.33 -10.92 4.53
C ALA A 123 -6.50 -10.43 3.33
N GLY A 124 -5.69 -9.42 3.55
CA GLY A 124 -4.80 -8.83 2.57
C GLY A 124 -5.50 -7.91 1.57
N ALA A 125 -4.71 -7.00 1.02
CA ALA A 125 -5.17 -6.02 0.03
C ALA A 125 -4.09 -5.69 -1.00
N VAL A 126 -4.50 -5.31 -2.21
CA VAL A 126 -3.64 -4.69 -3.21
C VAL A 126 -4.28 -3.39 -3.66
N THR A 127 -3.58 -2.29 -3.43
CA THR A 127 -4.04 -0.94 -3.77
C THR A 127 -3.23 -0.38 -4.93
N TRP A 128 -3.91 0.11 -5.95
CA TRP A 128 -3.30 0.85 -7.05
C TRP A 128 -3.21 2.34 -6.70
N GLY A 129 -2.08 2.98 -7.01
CA GLY A 129 -1.84 4.40 -6.82
C GLY A 129 -1.48 5.09 -8.12
N ASN A 130 -2.14 6.20 -8.42
CA ASN A 130 -1.83 7.06 -9.56
C ASN A 130 -0.54 7.85 -9.28
N SER A 131 0.41 7.85 -10.22
CA SER A 131 1.68 8.57 -10.05
C SER A 131 1.55 10.10 -10.03
N ALA A 132 0.48 10.65 -10.60
CA ALA A 132 0.25 12.09 -10.67
C ALA A 132 -0.53 12.63 -9.45
N THR A 133 -1.44 11.83 -8.88
CA THR A 133 -2.36 12.28 -7.82
C THR A 133 -2.25 11.46 -6.52
N GLY A 134 -1.58 10.34 -6.55
CA GLY A 134 -1.50 9.43 -5.42
C GLY A 134 -2.76 8.61 -5.19
N VAL A 135 -2.81 7.97 -4.03
CA VAL A 135 -3.98 7.33 -3.42
C VAL A 135 -3.98 7.62 -1.94
N SER A 136 -5.15 7.86 -1.36
CA SER A 136 -5.32 8.12 0.08
C SER A 136 -6.60 7.45 0.60
N GLY A 137 -6.77 7.46 1.91
CA GLY A 137 -7.89 6.84 2.60
C GLY A 137 -7.50 5.59 3.39
N VAL A 138 -8.45 5.06 4.12
CA VAL A 138 -8.32 3.75 4.76
C VAL A 138 -8.52 2.67 3.70
N ILE A 139 -7.68 1.64 3.69
CA ILE A 139 -7.84 0.49 2.78
C ILE A 139 -9.23 -0.14 2.98
N SER A 140 -9.88 -0.41 1.86
CA SER A 140 -11.20 -1.04 1.80
C SER A 140 -11.49 -1.58 0.40
N ALA A 141 -12.58 -2.32 0.22
CA ALA A 141 -13.01 -2.79 -1.10
C ALA A 141 -13.39 -1.66 -2.08
N SER A 142 -13.53 -0.41 -1.62
CA SER A 142 -13.83 0.73 -2.50
C SER A 142 -12.60 1.32 -3.18
N ASN A 143 -11.39 1.09 -2.65
CA ASN A 143 -10.14 1.63 -3.19
C ASN A 143 -9.05 0.56 -3.44
N SER A 144 -9.31 -0.71 -3.12
CA SER A 144 -8.34 -1.80 -3.20
C SER A 144 -9.01 -3.11 -3.62
N LEU A 145 -8.25 -4.00 -4.23
CA LEU A 145 -8.61 -5.41 -4.36
C LEU A 145 -8.34 -6.08 -3.02
N VAL A 146 -9.33 -6.70 -2.39
CA VAL A 146 -9.23 -7.21 -1.02
C VAL A 146 -9.69 -8.66 -0.87
N GLY A 147 -9.17 -9.32 0.15
CA GLY A 147 -9.67 -10.62 0.60
C GLY A 147 -10.97 -10.50 1.40
N ASN A 148 -11.74 -11.58 1.42
CA ASN A 148 -13.00 -11.67 2.14
C ASN A 148 -13.03 -12.81 3.17
N THR A 149 -11.96 -13.57 3.28
CA THR A 149 -11.76 -14.65 4.25
C THR A 149 -10.49 -14.36 5.07
N ALA A 150 -10.45 -14.79 6.31
CA ALA A 150 -9.24 -14.66 7.13
C ALA A 150 -8.11 -15.49 6.51
N TYR A 151 -6.91 -14.90 6.47
CA TYR A 151 -5.68 -15.50 5.92
C TYR A 151 -5.65 -15.69 4.39
N ASP A 152 -6.57 -15.10 3.65
CA ASP A 152 -6.51 -15.02 2.17
C ASP A 152 -5.20 -14.39 1.68
N ARG A 153 -4.68 -13.42 2.44
CA ARG A 153 -3.40 -12.74 2.19
C ARG A 153 -3.25 -12.30 0.74
N ILE A 154 -4.22 -11.57 0.23
CA ILE A 154 -4.23 -11.09 -1.17
C ILE A 154 -2.88 -10.45 -1.51
N GLY A 155 -2.30 -10.90 -2.63
CA GLY A 155 -1.00 -10.43 -3.10
C GLY A 155 0.21 -11.07 -2.42
N SER A 156 0.03 -12.06 -1.54
CA SER A 156 1.15 -12.70 -0.83
C SER A 156 2.15 -13.43 -1.75
N GLY A 157 1.73 -13.83 -2.95
CA GLY A 157 2.60 -14.39 -3.99
C GLY A 157 3.32 -13.31 -4.82
N GLY A 158 3.09 -12.02 -4.50
CA GLY A 158 3.67 -10.90 -5.24
C GLY A 158 2.72 -10.28 -6.25
N ALA A 159 3.20 -9.18 -6.85
CA ALA A 159 2.56 -8.53 -7.96
C ALA A 159 3.61 -8.17 -9.01
N SER A 160 3.44 -8.69 -10.23
CA SER A 160 4.40 -8.55 -11.32
C SER A 160 3.91 -7.56 -12.35
N SER A 161 4.72 -6.52 -12.61
CA SER A 161 4.47 -5.55 -13.68
C SER A 161 4.71 -6.21 -15.05
N LEU A 162 3.86 -5.88 -16.01
CA LEU A 162 3.98 -6.28 -17.40
C LEU A 162 4.48 -5.11 -18.25
N PHE A 163 5.23 -5.38 -19.32
CA PHE A 163 5.82 -4.35 -20.19
C PHE A 163 4.82 -3.37 -20.80
N ASN A 164 3.54 -3.74 -20.86
CA ASN A 164 2.47 -2.85 -21.35
C ASN A 164 1.87 -1.97 -20.25
N GLY A 165 2.47 -1.93 -19.05
CA GLY A 165 2.03 -1.14 -17.91
C GLY A 165 0.90 -1.77 -17.08
N ASN A 166 0.38 -2.94 -17.47
CA ASN A 166 -0.55 -3.73 -16.66
C ASN A 166 0.22 -4.57 -15.63
N TYR A 167 -0.48 -5.30 -14.77
CA TYR A 167 0.15 -6.17 -13.78
C TYR A 167 -0.71 -7.38 -13.43
N VAL A 168 -0.07 -8.39 -12.87
CA VAL A 168 -0.73 -9.59 -12.35
C VAL A 168 -0.46 -9.70 -10.87
N VAL A 169 -1.51 -9.93 -10.09
CA VAL A 169 -1.44 -10.19 -8.65
C VAL A 169 -1.57 -11.68 -8.39
N ALA A 170 -0.61 -12.23 -7.65
CA ALA A 170 -0.62 -13.61 -7.19
C ALA A 170 -1.15 -13.71 -5.76
N SER A 171 -2.19 -14.48 -5.55
CA SER A 171 -2.84 -14.69 -4.25
C SER A 171 -2.99 -16.18 -3.97
N PRO A 172 -1.89 -16.91 -3.70
CA PRO A 172 -1.91 -18.37 -3.61
C PRO A 172 -2.76 -18.90 -2.44
N ARG A 173 -3.02 -18.07 -1.43
CA ARG A 173 -3.79 -18.44 -0.24
C ARG A 173 -5.26 -18.06 -0.29
N TRP A 174 -5.72 -17.53 -1.43
CA TRP A 174 -7.12 -17.13 -1.56
C TRP A 174 -8.06 -18.34 -1.51
N ASP A 175 -9.15 -18.18 -0.75
CA ASP A 175 -10.17 -19.21 -0.52
C ASP A 175 -11.39 -19.02 -1.45
N SER A 176 -11.90 -20.08 -2.00
CA SER A 176 -13.15 -20.11 -2.78
C SER A 176 -14.28 -20.78 -1.99
N GLY A 177 -15.00 -20.02 -1.21
CA GLY A 177 -16.04 -20.53 -0.32
C GLY A 177 -15.45 -21.44 0.75
N SER A 178 -15.80 -22.73 0.73
CA SER A 178 -15.26 -23.72 1.68
C SER A 178 -13.94 -24.37 1.22
N ARG A 179 -13.47 -24.04 0.02
CA ARG A 179 -12.21 -24.59 -0.50
C ARG A 179 -11.06 -23.67 -0.12
N VAL A 180 -10.22 -24.14 0.79
CA VAL A 180 -9.10 -23.38 1.36
C VAL A 180 -7.91 -23.40 0.40
N ASP A 181 -7.19 -22.28 0.30
CA ASP A 181 -5.93 -22.12 -0.44
C ASP A 181 -6.01 -22.62 -1.90
N VAL A 182 -7.12 -22.35 -2.58
CA VAL A 182 -7.20 -22.68 -4.02
C VAL A 182 -6.33 -21.75 -4.86
N GLY A 183 -6.12 -20.55 -4.37
CA GLY A 183 -5.32 -19.50 -5.01
C GLY A 183 -6.03 -18.79 -6.16
N ALA A 184 -5.51 -17.60 -6.47
CA ALA A 184 -6.02 -16.76 -7.54
C ALA A 184 -4.89 -16.00 -8.25
N ALA A 185 -4.97 -15.88 -9.58
CA ALA A 185 -4.18 -14.98 -10.40
C ALA A 185 -5.09 -13.90 -10.97
N THR A 186 -4.85 -12.64 -10.62
CA THR A 186 -5.68 -11.51 -11.05
C THR A 186 -4.89 -10.61 -11.99
N TRP A 187 -5.31 -10.52 -13.25
CA TRP A 187 -4.78 -9.52 -14.17
C TRP A 187 -5.46 -8.17 -13.94
N ILE A 188 -4.69 -7.09 -13.91
CA ILE A 188 -5.20 -5.76 -13.60
C ILE A 188 -4.65 -4.73 -14.61
N ASN A 189 -5.54 -3.88 -15.10
CA ASN A 189 -5.18 -2.73 -15.92
C ASN A 189 -4.42 -1.71 -15.06
N GLY A 190 -3.15 -1.46 -15.38
CA GLY A 190 -2.28 -0.57 -14.62
C GLY A 190 -2.59 0.93 -14.80
N ALA A 191 -3.50 1.30 -15.69
CA ALA A 191 -3.94 2.69 -15.82
C ALA A 191 -5.05 3.08 -14.83
N ILE A 192 -5.85 2.10 -14.37
CA ILE A 192 -7.04 2.36 -13.53
C ILE A 192 -7.10 1.53 -12.24
N GLY A 193 -6.30 0.45 -12.14
CA GLY A 193 -6.37 -0.48 -11.02
C GLY A 193 -7.62 -1.37 -11.03
N LEU A 194 -7.81 -2.11 -9.93
CA LEU A 194 -8.99 -2.93 -9.68
C LEU A 194 -9.36 -2.84 -8.20
N THR A 195 -10.65 -2.71 -7.90
CA THR A 195 -11.20 -2.64 -6.54
C THR A 195 -12.24 -3.73 -6.31
N GLY A 196 -12.58 -3.99 -5.06
CA GLY A 196 -13.54 -5.01 -4.68
C GLY A 196 -12.89 -6.33 -4.26
N TYR A 197 -13.61 -7.42 -4.44
CA TYR A 197 -13.20 -8.75 -4.01
C TYR A 197 -12.75 -9.62 -5.18
N ILE A 198 -11.79 -10.51 -4.93
CA ILE A 198 -11.44 -11.58 -5.88
C ILE A 198 -12.64 -12.50 -6.08
N ASN A 199 -12.90 -12.84 -7.34
CA ASN A 199 -13.93 -13.81 -7.74
C ASN A 199 -13.64 -14.36 -9.16
N GLN A 200 -14.41 -15.37 -9.60
CA GLN A 200 -14.23 -16.01 -10.90
C GLN A 200 -14.47 -15.11 -12.14
N ASN A 201 -15.04 -13.90 -11.96
CA ASN A 201 -15.28 -12.98 -13.07
C ASN A 201 -14.09 -12.02 -13.31
N ASN A 202 -13.19 -11.88 -12.31
CA ASN A 202 -12.04 -10.99 -12.40
C ASN A 202 -10.69 -11.70 -12.23
N SER A 203 -10.68 -12.99 -11.92
CA SER A 203 -9.45 -13.74 -11.61
C SER A 203 -9.52 -15.16 -12.17
N LEU A 204 -8.37 -15.67 -12.55
CA LEU A 204 -8.18 -17.11 -12.74
C LEU A 204 -8.02 -17.75 -11.36
N ILE A 205 -8.88 -18.69 -11.02
CA ILE A 205 -8.93 -19.33 -9.70
C ILE A 205 -8.70 -20.83 -9.76
N GLY A 206 -8.14 -21.40 -8.70
CA GLY A 206 -8.01 -22.83 -8.56
C GLY A 206 -9.35 -23.51 -8.28
N ASP A 207 -9.48 -24.79 -8.62
CA ASP A 207 -10.68 -25.61 -8.44
C ASP A 207 -10.55 -26.65 -7.32
N ILE A 208 -9.33 -26.90 -6.85
CA ILE A 208 -9.01 -27.90 -5.81
C ILE A 208 -8.40 -27.18 -4.60
N ALA A 209 -8.84 -27.53 -3.39
CA ALA A 209 -8.25 -27.03 -2.14
C ALA A 209 -6.75 -27.34 -2.08
N GLY A 210 -5.95 -26.36 -1.66
CA GLY A 210 -4.49 -26.45 -1.60
C GLY A 210 -3.78 -26.40 -2.97
N CYS A 211 -4.48 -26.14 -4.06
CA CYS A 211 -3.87 -25.99 -5.40
C CYS A 211 -2.92 -24.78 -5.47
N GLN A 212 -3.22 -23.73 -4.71
CA GLN A 212 -2.39 -22.52 -4.60
C GLN A 212 -2.00 -21.94 -5.97
N VAL A 213 -2.98 -21.76 -6.87
CA VAL A 213 -2.76 -21.11 -8.16
C VAL A 213 -1.99 -19.80 -7.96
N ALA A 214 -1.02 -19.53 -8.85
CA ALA A 214 -0.13 -18.38 -8.79
C ALA A 214 0.81 -18.35 -7.55
N THR A 215 1.36 -19.50 -7.18
CA THR A 215 2.35 -19.59 -6.09
C THR A 215 3.62 -18.79 -6.38
N MET A 216 4.02 -18.65 -7.64
CA MET A 216 5.14 -17.82 -8.07
C MET A 216 4.83 -17.13 -9.39
N ILE A 217 5.00 -15.81 -9.41
CA ILE A 217 5.09 -14.99 -10.61
C ILE A 217 6.52 -14.41 -10.61
N SER A 218 7.40 -15.02 -11.41
CA SER A 218 8.80 -14.58 -11.59
C SER A 218 8.93 -13.74 -12.85
#